data_247dad8d5f2c5155c03a8cdb9656240d
#
_entry.id   247dad8d5f2c5155c03a8cdb9656240d
#
_cell.length_a   1.000
_cell.length_b   1.000
_cell.length_c   1.000
_cell.angle_alpha   90.00
_cell.angle_beta   90.00
_cell.angle_gamma   90.00
#
_symmetry.space_group_name_H-M   'P 1'
#
loop_
_entity.id
_entity.type
_entity.pdbx_description
1 polymer ?
#
loop_
_entity_poly.entity_id
_entity_poly.type
_entity_poly.pdbx_seq_one_letter_code
_entity_poly.pdbx_strand_id
1 'polypeptide(L)'
;MENRGVLIGSIIFVFASFFLMIGLLGYESYKARQMKELAASVQSEDRPTASSLPVQDFSMYRTRIGDEGREMVQIPEGPFTMGSNDGDPDEAPEHQVYLKGFYLDRKEVTQEEYMRFAKMTKRGKPRIEVFDDDQSKVLKPEFSAMSVSWDDAAAYCKWAGKRLPTEAEWEKAGRGESKKKYPWGDTFLASAANVDGSEDGYKYLAPPGSFEAGRSPYGLYDMTGNVAEWVEDSYDEQYYKKSPFRDPQGPENADLKVVRGGSWRETEHNARLSKRFAAKHWRTDVTIGIRCASNLE
;
A
#
# COMPACT_ATOMS: atom_id res chain seq x y z
N MET A 1 54.61 -15.72 -47.60
CA MET A 1 54.72 -14.54 -46.65
C MET A 1 53.36 -14.03 -46.19
N GLU A 2 52.29 -14.85 -46.24
CA GLU A 2 50.93 -14.40 -46.02
C GLU A 2 50.35 -14.68 -44.59
N ASN A 3 51.05 -15.45 -43.74
CA ASN A 3 50.49 -15.88 -42.46
C ASN A 3 50.89 -15.03 -41.21
N ARG A 4 51.83 -14.04 -41.38
CA ARG A 4 52.26 -13.22 -40.22
C ARG A 4 51.31 -12.04 -39.91
N GLY A 5 50.62 -11.49 -40.91
CA GLY A 5 49.71 -10.35 -40.73
C GLY A 5 48.40 -10.72 -39.97
N VAL A 6 47.88 -11.91 -40.23
CA VAL A 6 46.63 -12.40 -39.59
C VAL A 6 46.85 -12.72 -38.08
N LEU A 7 48.04 -13.25 -37.77
CA LEU A 7 48.36 -13.59 -36.34
C LEU A 7 48.53 -12.34 -35.50
N ILE A 8 49.14 -11.27 -36.00
CA ILE A 8 49.34 -10.00 -35.29
C ILE A 8 48.01 -9.28 -35.09
N GLY A 9 47.13 -9.26 -36.11
CA GLY A 9 45.80 -8.66 -35.99
C GLY A 9 44.91 -9.35 -34.93
N SER A 10 44.95 -10.69 -34.86
CA SER A 10 44.23 -11.46 -33.88
C SER A 10 44.70 -11.23 -32.44
N ILE A 11 46.03 -11.10 -32.25
CA ILE A 11 46.64 -10.83 -30.94
C ILE A 11 46.26 -9.42 -30.45
N ILE A 12 46.32 -8.41 -31.30
CA ILE A 12 45.93 -7.03 -30.98
C ILE A 12 44.44 -6.96 -30.59
N PHE A 13 43.59 -7.68 -31.31
CA PHE A 13 42.16 -7.70 -31.01
C PHE A 13 41.84 -8.37 -29.66
N VAL A 14 42.52 -9.45 -29.32
CA VAL A 14 42.38 -10.12 -28.02
C VAL A 14 42.86 -9.22 -26.87
N PHE A 15 43.98 -8.53 -27.03
CA PHE A 15 44.45 -7.58 -26.00
C PHE A 15 43.53 -6.37 -25.86
N ALA A 16 43.02 -5.80 -26.94
CA ALA A 16 42.05 -4.69 -26.90
C ALA A 16 40.75 -5.11 -26.19
N SER A 17 40.22 -6.29 -26.47
CA SER A 17 39.04 -6.84 -25.81
C SER A 17 39.28 -7.12 -24.33
N PHE A 18 40.49 -7.60 -23.98
CA PHE A 18 40.87 -7.85 -22.59
C PHE A 18 40.99 -6.56 -21.78
N PHE A 19 41.60 -5.51 -22.32
CA PHE A 19 41.68 -4.19 -21.68
C PHE A 19 40.32 -3.51 -21.59
N LEU A 20 39.43 -3.67 -22.57
CA LEU A 20 38.04 -3.18 -22.50
C LEU A 20 37.25 -3.88 -21.39
N MET A 21 37.42 -5.19 -21.22
CA MET A 21 36.75 -5.97 -20.18
C MET A 21 37.26 -5.61 -18.78
N ILE A 22 38.58 -5.37 -18.61
CA ILE A 22 39.17 -4.90 -17.36
C ILE A 22 38.66 -3.49 -17.03
N GLY A 23 38.55 -2.61 -18.01
CA GLY A 23 37.99 -1.27 -17.87
C GLY A 23 36.52 -1.30 -17.44
N LEU A 24 35.70 -2.19 -18.03
CA LEU A 24 34.30 -2.40 -17.66
C LEU A 24 34.17 -2.95 -16.23
N LEU A 25 34.96 -3.97 -15.87
CA LEU A 25 34.96 -4.53 -14.50
C LEU A 25 35.42 -3.49 -13.46
N GLY A 26 36.41 -2.67 -13.81
CA GLY A 26 36.85 -1.56 -12.96
C GLY A 26 35.80 -0.49 -12.78
N TYR A 27 35.07 -0.15 -13.87
CA TYR A 27 33.97 0.80 -13.83
C TYR A 27 32.77 0.31 -13.00
N GLU A 28 32.36 -0.96 -13.17
CA GLU A 28 31.30 -1.56 -12.37
C GLU A 28 31.70 -1.64 -10.88
N SER A 29 32.94 -1.99 -10.58
CA SER A 29 33.43 -2.01 -9.20
C SER A 29 33.50 -0.62 -8.58
N TYR A 30 33.88 0.40 -9.36
CA TYR A 30 33.86 1.81 -8.94
C TYR A 30 32.43 2.29 -8.67
N LYS A 31 31.52 1.98 -9.60
CA LYS A 31 30.09 2.35 -9.47
C LYS A 31 29.43 1.68 -8.25
N ALA A 32 29.73 0.38 -8.03
CA ALA A 32 29.26 -0.34 -6.86
C ALA A 32 29.78 0.26 -5.55
N ARG A 33 31.05 0.72 -5.54
CA ARG A 33 31.66 1.38 -4.39
C ARG A 33 31.03 2.75 -4.11
N GLN A 34 30.80 3.55 -5.15
CA GLN A 34 30.13 4.85 -5.05
C GLN A 34 28.68 4.68 -4.55
N MET A 35 27.96 3.67 -5.06
CA MET A 35 26.60 3.36 -4.59
C MET A 35 26.60 2.91 -3.12
N LYS A 36 27.61 2.15 -2.70
CA LYS A 36 27.75 1.70 -1.31
C LYS A 36 28.12 2.85 -0.37
N GLU A 37 28.99 3.77 -0.81
CA GLU A 37 29.34 4.98 -0.06
C GLU A 37 28.15 5.96 0.01
N LEU A 38 27.38 6.09 -1.06
CA LEU A 38 26.13 6.88 -1.09
C LEU A 38 25.08 6.25 -0.17
N ALA A 39 24.89 4.94 -0.22
CA ALA A 39 23.99 4.22 0.68
C ALA A 39 24.42 4.36 2.15
N ALA A 40 25.73 4.31 2.44
CA ALA A 40 26.26 4.52 3.78
C ALA A 40 26.09 5.97 4.27
N SER A 41 26.24 6.97 3.40
CA SER A 41 26.00 8.37 3.74
C SER A 41 24.51 8.67 4.00
N VAL A 42 23.63 8.02 3.24
CA VAL A 42 22.16 8.09 3.46
C VAL A 42 21.75 7.38 4.75
N GLN A 43 22.50 6.36 5.20
CA GLN A 43 22.25 5.66 6.46
C GLN A 43 22.70 6.45 7.71
N SER A 44 23.57 7.47 7.56
CA SER A 44 24.11 8.24 8.69
C SER A 44 23.33 9.54 9.00
N GLU A 45 22.36 9.93 8.17
CA GLU A 45 21.48 11.05 8.50
C GLU A 45 20.30 10.52 9.33
N ASP A 46 20.00 11.20 10.44
CA ASP A 46 18.95 10.97 11.44
C ASP A 46 17.62 10.46 10.85
N ARG A 47 17.54 9.18 10.49
CA ARG A 47 16.27 8.56 10.17
C ARG A 47 15.43 8.49 11.45
N PRO A 48 14.24 9.05 11.46
CA PRO A 48 13.37 8.94 12.63
C PRO A 48 13.15 7.45 12.93
N THR A 49 13.20 7.10 14.20
CA THR A 49 12.85 5.74 14.69
C THR A 49 11.41 5.77 15.21
N ALA A 50 10.76 4.61 15.30
CA ALA A 50 9.41 4.53 15.87
C ALA A 50 9.34 5.14 17.29
N SER A 51 10.43 5.04 18.06
CA SER A 51 10.53 5.65 19.41
C SER A 51 10.66 7.18 19.40
N SER A 52 10.99 7.79 18.27
CA SER A 52 11.06 9.26 18.13
C SER A 52 9.72 9.89 17.73
N LEU A 53 8.71 9.09 17.42
CA LEU A 53 7.37 9.60 17.13
C LEU A 53 6.67 10.02 18.43
N PRO A 54 5.90 11.12 18.40
CA PRO A 54 5.13 11.54 19.57
C PRO A 54 4.09 10.46 19.91
N VAL A 55 3.93 10.20 21.22
CA VAL A 55 2.82 9.38 21.69
C VAL A 55 1.50 10.08 21.33
N GLN A 56 0.70 9.41 20.51
CA GLN A 56 -0.59 9.94 20.06
C GLN A 56 -1.70 9.47 21.02
N ASP A 57 -2.55 10.40 21.43
CA ASP A 57 -3.77 10.10 22.19
C ASP A 57 -4.96 10.00 21.21
N PHE A 58 -5.48 8.80 21.06
CA PHE A 58 -6.64 8.51 20.21
C PHE A 58 -7.97 8.49 20.97
N SER A 59 -7.97 8.75 22.29
CA SER A 59 -9.18 8.69 23.14
C SER A 59 -10.25 9.71 22.76
N MET A 60 -9.85 10.76 22.03
CA MET A 60 -10.76 11.79 21.52
C MET A 60 -11.68 11.30 20.40
N TYR A 61 -11.32 10.22 19.70
CA TYR A 61 -12.12 9.70 18.60
C TYR A 61 -13.11 8.66 19.10
N ARG A 62 -14.38 8.86 18.74
CA ARG A 62 -15.44 7.89 19.08
C ARG A 62 -15.21 6.60 18.32
N THR A 63 -15.44 5.50 19.01
CA THR A 63 -15.43 4.17 18.42
C THR A 63 -16.78 3.50 18.60
N ARG A 64 -17.10 2.55 17.72
CA ARG A 64 -18.24 1.66 17.87
C ARG A 64 -17.85 0.25 17.47
N ILE A 65 -18.61 -0.74 17.94
CA ILE A 65 -18.49 -2.12 17.48
C ILE A 65 -19.57 -2.35 16.43
N GLY A 66 -19.18 -2.79 15.24
CA GLY A 66 -20.11 -3.21 14.19
C GLY A 66 -20.82 -4.51 14.56
N ASP A 67 -21.87 -4.86 13.83
CA ASP A 67 -22.70 -6.03 14.10
C ASP A 67 -21.91 -7.36 14.06
N GLU A 68 -20.86 -7.41 13.26
CA GLU A 68 -19.95 -8.56 13.15
C GLU A 68 -18.87 -8.61 14.25
N GLY A 69 -18.84 -7.63 15.15
CA GLY A 69 -17.94 -7.56 16.31
C GLY A 69 -16.63 -6.79 16.06
N ARG A 70 -16.48 -6.09 14.94
CA ARG A 70 -15.29 -5.30 14.61
C ARG A 70 -15.37 -3.88 15.12
N GLU A 71 -14.25 -3.39 15.62
CA GLU A 71 -14.12 -2.00 16.04
C GLU A 71 -13.98 -1.06 14.84
N MET A 72 -14.75 0.01 14.84
CA MET A 72 -14.72 1.09 13.88
C MET A 72 -14.39 2.42 14.57
N VAL A 73 -13.66 3.28 13.87
CA VAL A 73 -13.29 4.62 14.35
C VAL A 73 -14.10 5.66 13.59
N GLN A 74 -14.63 6.63 14.30
CA GLN A 74 -15.30 7.78 13.69
C GLN A 74 -14.28 8.72 13.08
N ILE A 75 -14.41 8.98 11.79
CA ILE A 75 -13.68 10.02 11.08
C ILE A 75 -14.58 11.26 11.04
N PRO A 76 -14.11 12.40 11.57
CA PRO A 76 -14.94 13.59 11.65
C PRO A 76 -15.23 14.18 10.26
N GLU A 77 -16.39 14.85 10.14
CA GLU A 77 -16.67 15.66 8.97
C GLU A 77 -15.67 16.80 8.83
N GLY A 78 -15.50 17.28 7.61
CA GLY A 78 -14.65 18.44 7.34
C GLY A 78 -13.81 18.31 6.08
N PRO A 79 -13.07 19.37 5.73
CA PRO A 79 -12.22 19.38 4.57
C PRO A 79 -10.90 18.65 4.82
N PHE A 80 -10.28 18.18 3.73
CA PHE A 80 -8.88 17.73 3.71
C PHE A 80 -8.31 17.93 2.30
N THR A 81 -6.99 17.88 2.18
CA THR A 81 -6.32 17.89 0.86
C THR A 81 -6.13 16.49 0.37
N MET A 82 -6.76 16.15 -0.76
CA MET A 82 -6.65 14.85 -1.45
C MET A 82 -5.63 14.93 -2.58
N GLY A 83 -4.90 13.84 -2.82
CA GLY A 83 -3.91 13.75 -3.89
C GLY A 83 -2.52 14.27 -3.52
N SER A 84 -1.66 14.34 -4.52
CA SER A 84 -0.27 14.82 -4.40
C SER A 84 0.20 15.40 -5.72
N ASN A 85 0.93 16.54 -5.66
CA ASN A 85 1.63 17.10 -6.83
C ASN A 85 3.04 16.50 -6.99
N ASP A 86 3.53 15.79 -5.98
CA ASP A 86 4.87 15.16 -5.93
C ASP A 86 4.81 13.64 -6.13
N GLY A 87 3.61 13.10 -6.40
CA GLY A 87 3.37 11.68 -6.65
C GLY A 87 3.34 11.31 -8.13
N ASP A 88 2.63 10.24 -8.46
CA ASP A 88 2.41 9.83 -9.83
C ASP A 88 1.38 10.76 -10.52
N PRO A 89 1.35 10.80 -11.88
CA PRO A 89 0.48 11.73 -12.60
C PRO A 89 -1.01 11.65 -12.27
N ASP A 90 -1.51 10.48 -11.88
CA ASP A 90 -2.90 10.23 -11.51
C ASP A 90 -3.23 10.62 -10.06
N GLU A 91 -2.23 10.94 -9.26
CA GLU A 91 -2.37 11.52 -7.91
C GLU A 91 -2.60 13.04 -7.97
N ALA A 92 -2.31 13.69 -9.11
CA ALA A 92 -2.40 15.12 -9.31
C ALA A 92 -3.70 15.54 -10.03
N PRO A 93 -4.17 16.78 -9.76
CA PRO A 93 -3.64 17.76 -8.83
C PRO A 93 -4.08 17.49 -7.39
N GLU A 94 -3.29 17.96 -6.41
CA GLU A 94 -3.82 18.16 -5.06
C GLU A 94 -5.08 19.03 -5.14
N HIS A 95 -6.13 18.65 -4.43
CA HIS A 95 -7.37 19.40 -4.39
C HIS A 95 -8.08 19.27 -3.05
N GLN A 96 -8.91 20.25 -2.74
CA GLN A 96 -9.69 20.24 -1.51
C GLN A 96 -10.93 19.38 -1.67
N VAL A 97 -11.16 18.49 -0.71
CA VAL A 97 -12.36 17.67 -0.62
C VAL A 97 -13.00 17.86 0.76
N TYR A 98 -14.30 17.98 0.81
CA TYR A 98 -15.09 17.98 2.05
C TYR A 98 -15.87 16.67 2.15
N LEU A 99 -15.70 15.95 3.25
CA LEU A 99 -16.43 14.73 3.53
C LEU A 99 -17.36 14.92 4.74
N LYS A 100 -18.55 14.32 4.65
CA LYS A 100 -19.36 14.04 5.85
C LYS A 100 -18.62 13.10 6.76
N GLY A 101 -18.95 13.11 8.06
CA GLY A 101 -18.39 12.14 8.99
C GLY A 101 -18.85 10.71 8.67
N PHE A 102 -18.00 9.75 8.95
CA PHE A 102 -18.24 8.31 8.71
C PHE A 102 -17.49 7.47 9.73
N TYR A 103 -17.77 6.17 9.76
CA TYR A 103 -16.99 5.19 10.48
C TYR A 103 -16.14 4.36 9.50
N LEU A 104 -14.92 4.03 9.92
CA LEU A 104 -14.03 3.12 9.19
C LEU A 104 -13.51 2.03 10.13
N ASP A 105 -13.42 0.79 9.66
CA ASP A 105 -12.83 -0.32 10.42
C ASP A 105 -11.42 0.04 10.87
N ARG A 106 -11.11 -0.16 12.16
CA ARG A 106 -9.80 0.18 12.74
C ARG A 106 -8.65 -0.59 12.08
N LYS A 107 -8.91 -1.81 11.63
CA LYS A 107 -7.95 -2.74 11.03
C LYS A 107 -8.55 -3.36 9.77
N GLU A 108 -7.70 -3.95 8.95
CA GLU A 108 -8.10 -4.78 7.81
C GLU A 108 -8.91 -6.01 8.27
N VAL A 109 -9.80 -6.51 7.43
CA VAL A 109 -10.55 -7.75 7.64
C VAL A 109 -9.59 -8.94 7.66
N THR A 110 -9.75 -9.87 8.61
CA THR A 110 -8.91 -11.07 8.70
C THR A 110 -9.41 -12.21 7.83
N GLN A 111 -8.56 -13.21 7.58
CA GLN A 111 -8.93 -14.42 6.84
C GLN A 111 -10.04 -15.20 7.57
N GLU A 112 -9.99 -15.29 8.90
CA GLU A 112 -11.04 -15.95 9.69
C GLU A 112 -12.40 -15.27 9.51
N GLU A 113 -12.43 -13.94 9.58
CA GLU A 113 -13.65 -13.14 9.42
C GLU A 113 -14.24 -13.30 8.02
N TYR A 114 -13.39 -13.22 6.99
CA TYR A 114 -13.83 -13.45 5.61
C TYR A 114 -14.33 -14.88 5.40
N MET A 115 -13.64 -15.89 5.93
CA MET A 115 -14.05 -17.29 5.84
C MET A 115 -15.38 -17.58 6.54
N ARG A 116 -15.65 -16.90 7.66
CA ARG A 116 -16.96 -16.96 8.34
C ARG A 116 -18.06 -16.44 7.41
N PHE A 117 -17.86 -15.28 6.79
CA PHE A 117 -18.78 -14.72 5.77
C PHE A 117 -18.99 -15.70 4.60
N ALA A 118 -17.90 -16.19 4.00
CA ALA A 118 -17.98 -17.10 2.86
C ALA A 118 -18.78 -18.37 3.19
N LYS A 119 -18.58 -18.94 4.40
CA LYS A 119 -19.34 -20.09 4.89
C LYS A 119 -20.84 -19.78 5.05
N MET A 120 -21.17 -18.65 5.67
CA MET A 120 -22.55 -18.24 5.94
C MET A 120 -23.34 -17.91 4.67
N THR A 121 -22.67 -17.34 3.67
CA THR A 121 -23.29 -16.92 2.42
C THR A 121 -23.13 -17.94 1.27
N LYS A 122 -22.47 -19.07 1.55
CA LYS A 122 -22.13 -20.11 0.55
C LYS A 122 -21.29 -19.59 -0.61
N ARG A 123 -20.52 -18.53 -0.40
CA ARG A 123 -19.56 -18.02 -1.38
C ARG A 123 -18.33 -18.92 -1.46
N GLY A 124 -17.64 -18.86 -2.60
CA GLY A 124 -16.36 -19.57 -2.78
C GLY A 124 -15.29 -19.03 -1.82
N LYS A 125 -14.35 -19.90 -1.45
CA LYS A 125 -13.14 -19.48 -0.75
C LYS A 125 -12.24 -18.70 -1.69
N PRO A 126 -11.44 -17.73 -1.19
CA PRO A 126 -10.43 -17.07 -2.00
C PRO A 126 -9.50 -18.08 -2.63
N ARG A 127 -9.19 -17.89 -3.91
CA ARG A 127 -8.18 -18.69 -4.60
C ARG A 127 -6.84 -18.02 -4.35
N ILE A 128 -6.06 -18.60 -3.46
CA ILE A 128 -4.75 -18.06 -3.13
C ILE A 128 -3.72 -18.74 -4.03
N GLU A 129 -3.06 -17.93 -4.86
CA GLU A 129 -1.94 -18.41 -5.67
C GLU A 129 -0.78 -18.81 -4.74
N VAL A 130 -0.15 -19.94 -5.06
CA VAL A 130 1.01 -20.44 -4.30
C VAL A 130 2.20 -19.55 -4.67
N PHE A 131 2.74 -18.82 -3.69
CA PHE A 131 3.93 -17.99 -3.87
C PHE A 131 5.08 -18.34 -2.89
N ASP A 132 4.86 -19.33 -2.03
CA ASP A 132 5.87 -19.97 -1.19
C ASP A 132 5.53 -21.46 -1.10
N ASP A 133 6.55 -22.32 -1.00
CA ASP A 133 6.36 -23.78 -0.84
C ASP A 133 5.62 -24.12 0.46
N ASP A 134 5.70 -23.23 1.46
CA ASP A 134 5.00 -23.36 2.73
C ASP A 134 3.88 -22.31 2.88
N GLN A 135 2.68 -22.68 2.44
CA GLN A 135 1.50 -21.83 2.54
C GLN A 135 1.11 -21.48 3.99
N SER A 136 1.55 -22.27 4.98
CA SER A 136 1.24 -21.97 6.39
C SER A 136 1.82 -20.63 6.86
N LYS A 137 2.79 -20.08 6.14
CA LYS A 137 3.37 -18.76 6.42
C LYS A 137 2.44 -17.59 6.08
N VAL A 138 1.44 -17.83 5.24
CA VAL A 138 0.53 -16.78 4.72
C VAL A 138 -0.94 -17.10 4.97
N LEU A 139 -1.28 -18.38 5.16
CA LEU A 139 -2.63 -18.84 5.43
C LEU A 139 -2.85 -19.01 6.93
N LYS A 140 -2.96 -17.91 7.64
CA LYS A 140 -3.27 -17.90 9.08
C LYS A 140 -4.58 -17.17 9.33
N PRO A 141 -5.46 -17.71 10.17
CA PRO A 141 -6.76 -17.10 10.47
C PRO A 141 -6.69 -15.63 10.86
N GLU A 142 -5.64 -15.26 11.63
CA GLU A 142 -5.39 -13.92 12.15
C GLU A 142 -4.78 -12.94 11.14
N PHE A 143 -4.32 -13.40 9.96
CA PHE A 143 -3.76 -12.52 8.94
C PHE A 143 -4.86 -11.85 8.11
N SER A 144 -4.53 -10.76 7.44
CA SER A 144 -5.45 -10.03 6.59
C SER A 144 -6.01 -10.91 5.47
N ALA A 145 -7.30 -10.78 5.21
CA ALA A 145 -7.94 -11.41 4.06
C ALA A 145 -7.29 -10.91 2.78
N MET A 146 -6.98 -11.81 1.88
CA MET A 146 -6.34 -11.53 0.60
C MET A 146 -6.95 -12.37 -0.51
N SER A 147 -6.58 -12.11 -1.76
CA SER A 147 -7.11 -12.81 -2.94
C SER A 147 -8.63 -12.71 -3.05
N VAL A 148 -9.18 -11.57 -2.66
CA VAL A 148 -10.60 -11.24 -2.76
C VAL A 148 -10.82 -10.27 -3.93
N SER A 149 -11.88 -10.47 -4.70
CA SER A 149 -12.32 -9.53 -5.73
C SER A 149 -13.01 -8.32 -5.11
N TRP A 150 -13.15 -7.24 -5.86
CA TRP A 150 -13.97 -6.10 -5.44
C TRP A 150 -15.41 -6.51 -5.13
N ASP A 151 -15.99 -7.37 -5.98
CA ASP A 151 -17.35 -7.90 -5.80
C ASP A 151 -17.49 -8.69 -4.48
N ASP A 152 -16.46 -9.43 -4.10
CA ASP A 152 -16.42 -10.15 -2.83
C ASP A 152 -16.23 -9.24 -1.63
N ALA A 153 -15.37 -8.22 -1.76
CA ALA A 153 -15.13 -7.22 -0.74
C ALA A 153 -16.40 -6.38 -0.46
N ALA A 154 -17.06 -5.90 -1.53
CA ALA A 154 -18.32 -5.18 -1.42
C ALA A 154 -19.42 -6.04 -0.78
N ALA A 155 -19.51 -7.33 -1.16
CA ALA A 155 -20.47 -8.25 -0.58
C ALA A 155 -20.17 -8.57 0.88
N TYR A 156 -18.88 -8.68 1.27
CA TYR A 156 -18.50 -8.83 2.68
C TYR A 156 -18.95 -7.63 3.51
N CYS A 157 -18.59 -6.42 3.08
CA CYS A 157 -18.98 -5.22 3.80
C CYS A 157 -20.51 -5.09 3.90
N LYS A 158 -21.25 -5.38 2.83
CA LYS A 158 -22.71 -5.37 2.84
C LYS A 158 -23.30 -6.41 3.82
N TRP A 159 -22.73 -7.62 3.87
CA TRP A 159 -23.13 -8.66 4.82
C TRP A 159 -22.91 -8.22 6.26
N ALA A 160 -21.84 -7.46 6.53
CA ALA A 160 -21.50 -6.88 7.82
C ALA A 160 -22.32 -5.61 8.16
N GLY A 161 -23.37 -5.26 7.37
CA GLY A 161 -24.15 -4.03 7.57
C GLY A 161 -23.37 -2.75 7.23
N LYS A 162 -22.35 -2.85 6.40
CA LYS A 162 -21.38 -1.81 6.03
C LYS A 162 -21.29 -1.65 4.51
N ARG A 163 -20.36 -0.84 4.06
CA ARG A 163 -19.98 -0.64 2.64
C ARG A 163 -18.46 -0.56 2.48
N LEU A 164 -17.96 -0.58 1.29
CA LEU A 164 -16.59 -0.15 1.04
C LEU A 164 -16.46 1.36 1.32
N PRO A 165 -15.29 1.84 1.77
CA PRO A 165 -15.01 3.28 1.82
C PRO A 165 -14.92 3.85 0.40
N THR A 166 -15.25 5.13 0.21
CA THR A 166 -14.84 5.83 -1.00
C THR A 166 -13.32 6.07 -0.98
N GLU A 167 -12.73 6.33 -2.15
CA GLU A 167 -11.31 6.66 -2.26
C GLU A 167 -10.95 7.86 -1.38
N ALA A 168 -11.77 8.89 -1.38
CA ALA A 168 -11.59 10.09 -0.57
C ALA A 168 -11.72 9.81 0.94
N GLU A 169 -12.67 8.98 1.35
CA GLU A 169 -12.81 8.55 2.76
C GLU A 169 -11.57 7.78 3.22
N TRP A 170 -11.09 6.85 2.40
CA TRP A 170 -9.89 6.08 2.69
C TRP A 170 -8.66 6.99 2.87
N GLU A 171 -8.44 7.92 1.94
CA GLU A 171 -7.29 8.82 1.99
C GLU A 171 -7.35 9.77 3.18
N LYS A 172 -8.53 10.37 3.47
CA LYS A 172 -8.71 11.21 4.67
C LYS A 172 -8.42 10.42 5.94
N ALA A 173 -8.91 9.19 6.03
CA ALA A 173 -8.72 8.33 7.20
C ALA A 173 -7.23 7.99 7.44
N GLY A 174 -6.44 7.87 6.38
CA GLY A 174 -5.00 7.61 6.45
C GLY A 174 -4.17 8.83 6.84
N ARG A 175 -4.42 9.99 6.20
CA ARG A 175 -3.57 11.19 6.38
C ARG A 175 -4.12 12.27 7.30
N GLY A 176 -5.41 12.22 7.65
CA GLY A 176 -6.05 13.31 8.37
C GLY A 176 -6.14 14.58 7.53
N GLU A 177 -5.95 15.72 8.18
CA GLU A 177 -5.90 17.05 7.54
C GLU A 177 -4.51 17.42 7.01
N SER A 178 -3.50 16.57 7.30
CA SER A 178 -2.13 16.80 6.88
C SER A 178 -1.91 16.38 5.42
N LYS A 179 -0.83 16.90 4.78
CA LYS A 179 -0.42 16.48 3.43
C LYS A 179 0.68 15.42 3.45
N LYS A 180 0.89 14.75 4.56
CA LYS A 180 1.97 13.77 4.75
C LYS A 180 1.85 12.60 3.80
N LYS A 181 3.00 12.08 3.39
CA LYS A 181 3.11 10.91 2.50
C LYS A 181 2.64 9.62 3.19
N TYR A 182 2.95 9.49 4.48
CA TYR A 182 2.59 8.34 5.34
C TYR A 182 1.85 8.83 6.58
N PRO A 183 1.14 7.98 7.31
CA PRO A 183 0.40 8.38 8.52
C PRO A 183 1.26 9.15 9.54
N TRP A 184 2.52 8.78 9.68
CA TRP A 184 3.48 9.33 10.65
C TRP A 184 4.31 10.51 10.13
N GLY A 185 4.39 10.74 8.82
CA GLY A 185 5.22 11.83 8.24
C GLY A 185 5.59 11.62 6.79
N ASP A 186 6.62 12.34 6.33
CA ASP A 186 7.07 12.29 4.93
C ASP A 186 8.24 11.33 4.71
N THR A 187 8.93 10.94 5.78
CA THR A 187 10.02 9.95 5.75
C THR A 187 9.48 8.57 6.10
N PHE A 188 9.78 7.58 5.27
CA PHE A 188 9.38 6.20 5.51
C PHE A 188 10.08 5.61 6.74
N LEU A 189 9.35 4.81 7.51
CA LEU A 189 9.83 4.04 8.67
C LEU A 189 9.50 2.57 8.46
N ALA A 190 10.50 1.72 8.27
CA ALA A 190 10.28 0.28 8.10
C ALA A 190 9.57 -0.36 9.31
N SER A 191 9.80 0.15 10.52
CA SER A 191 9.14 -0.34 11.74
C SER A 191 7.68 0.11 11.91
N ALA A 192 7.13 0.89 10.97
CA ALA A 192 5.77 1.44 11.05
C ALA A 192 4.81 0.87 10.00
N ALA A 193 5.28 0.04 9.07
CA ALA A 193 4.44 -0.56 8.02
C ALA A 193 5.08 -1.84 7.47
N ASN A 194 4.25 -2.77 6.99
CA ASN A 194 4.69 -3.98 6.29
C ASN A 194 4.73 -3.72 4.78
N VAL A 195 5.93 -3.62 4.22
CA VAL A 195 6.21 -3.42 2.79
C VAL A 195 7.24 -4.44 2.29
N ASP A 196 7.62 -4.38 1.01
CA ASP A 196 8.61 -5.29 0.45
C ASP A 196 9.93 -5.23 1.23
N GLY A 197 10.38 -6.39 1.69
CA GLY A 197 11.56 -6.54 2.54
C GLY A 197 11.30 -7.43 3.75
N SER A 198 12.11 -7.28 4.77
CA SER A 198 11.97 -7.98 6.06
C SER A 198 12.44 -7.12 7.23
N GLU A 199 12.71 -5.83 6.99
CA GLU A 199 13.17 -4.89 8.00
C GLU A 199 12.07 -4.57 9.03
N ASP A 200 10.81 -4.79 8.66
CA ASP A 200 9.63 -4.69 9.52
C ASP A 200 9.40 -5.93 10.41
N GLY A 201 10.17 -7.00 10.19
CA GLY A 201 10.07 -8.27 10.90
C GLY A 201 9.18 -9.33 10.22
N TYR A 202 8.57 -9.02 9.08
CA TYR A 202 7.72 -9.91 8.31
C TYR A 202 8.24 -10.06 6.87
N LYS A 203 8.28 -11.29 6.38
CA LYS A 203 8.59 -11.56 4.96
C LYS A 203 7.35 -11.44 4.08
N TYR A 204 6.19 -11.66 4.65
CA TYR A 204 4.88 -11.67 4.02
C TYR A 204 3.91 -10.83 4.88
N LEU A 205 2.64 -11.22 4.94
CA LEU A 205 1.64 -10.53 5.73
C LEU A 205 1.98 -10.51 7.23
N ALA A 206 1.61 -9.41 7.86
CA ALA A 206 1.54 -9.29 9.32
C ALA A 206 0.08 -9.43 9.80
N PRO A 207 -0.16 -9.83 11.06
CA PRO A 207 -1.48 -9.67 11.65
C PRO A 207 -1.91 -8.20 11.63
N PRO A 208 -3.15 -7.86 11.23
CA PRO A 208 -3.61 -6.47 11.20
C PRO A 208 -3.46 -5.80 12.57
N GLY A 209 -2.82 -4.64 12.59
CA GLY A 209 -2.55 -3.88 13.82
C GLY A 209 -1.22 -4.22 14.49
N SER A 210 -0.27 -4.83 13.76
CA SER A 210 1.07 -5.12 14.28
C SER A 210 1.94 -3.86 14.44
N PHE A 211 1.64 -2.77 13.73
CA PHE A 211 2.48 -1.57 13.66
C PHE A 211 1.87 -0.39 14.42
N GLU A 212 2.14 -0.32 15.72
CA GLU A 212 1.64 0.77 16.59
C GLU A 212 2.10 2.16 16.11
N ALA A 213 3.35 2.27 15.66
CA ALA A 213 3.92 3.51 15.16
C ALA A 213 3.34 3.95 13.80
N GLY A 214 2.68 3.04 13.09
CA GLY A 214 2.07 3.25 11.78
C GLY A 214 0.62 3.74 11.82
N ARG A 215 0.07 4.01 12.99
CA ARG A 215 -1.31 4.48 13.12
C ARG A 215 -1.55 5.80 12.40
N SER A 216 -2.71 5.89 11.79
CA SER A 216 -3.19 7.16 11.22
C SER A 216 -3.46 8.19 12.32
N PRO A 217 -3.63 9.49 11.99
CA PRO A 217 -4.02 10.52 12.96
C PRO A 217 -5.31 10.20 13.72
N TYR A 218 -6.15 9.31 13.20
CA TYR A 218 -7.40 8.85 13.84
C TYR A 218 -7.24 7.51 14.57
N GLY A 219 -6.05 6.91 14.58
CA GLY A 219 -5.77 5.66 15.27
C GLY A 219 -6.10 4.39 14.48
N LEU A 220 -6.22 4.49 13.16
CA LEU A 220 -6.36 3.34 12.25
C LEU A 220 -5.01 2.69 12.00
N TYR A 221 -4.97 1.38 11.90
CA TYR A 221 -3.77 0.62 11.57
C TYR A 221 -3.70 0.30 10.07
N ASP A 222 -2.50 0.04 9.60
CA ASP A 222 -2.19 -0.56 8.30
C ASP A 222 -2.75 0.23 7.09
N MET A 223 -2.86 1.58 7.26
CA MET A 223 -3.19 2.47 6.13
C MET A 223 -2.03 2.63 5.14
N THR A 224 -0.90 1.97 5.40
CA THR A 224 0.31 1.91 4.60
C THR A 224 0.85 0.50 4.68
N GLY A 225 0.92 -0.22 3.56
CA GLY A 225 1.44 -1.59 3.49
C GLY A 225 0.46 -2.66 3.96
N ASN A 226 0.95 -3.82 4.31
CA ASN A 226 0.29 -5.07 4.65
C ASN A 226 -0.56 -5.61 3.49
N VAL A 227 -1.84 -5.27 3.35
CA VAL A 227 -2.60 -5.51 2.12
C VAL A 227 -3.11 -4.20 1.54
N ALA A 228 -3.09 -4.07 0.24
CA ALA A 228 -3.79 -2.99 -0.43
C ALA A 228 -5.31 -3.22 -0.30
N GLU A 229 -6.10 -2.17 -0.34
CA GLU A 229 -7.51 -2.23 0.01
C GLU A 229 -8.40 -1.76 -1.14
N TRP A 230 -9.44 -2.54 -1.46
CA TRP A 230 -10.48 -2.13 -2.36
C TRP A 230 -11.28 -0.96 -1.79
N VAL A 231 -11.54 0.03 -2.63
CA VAL A 231 -12.50 1.10 -2.32
C VAL A 231 -13.68 1.07 -3.29
N GLU A 232 -14.73 1.82 -3.00
CA GLU A 232 -15.98 1.83 -3.79
C GLU A 232 -15.76 2.36 -5.21
N ASP A 233 -14.87 3.33 -5.36
CA ASP A 233 -14.70 4.15 -6.55
C ASP A 233 -14.23 3.36 -7.76
N SER A 234 -14.76 3.71 -8.92
CA SER A 234 -14.17 3.35 -10.20
C SER A 234 -12.94 4.22 -10.47
N TYR A 235 -11.97 3.67 -11.22
CA TYR A 235 -10.73 4.37 -11.52
C TYR A 235 -10.81 5.14 -12.84
N ASP A 236 -10.39 6.42 -12.78
CA ASP A 236 -10.08 7.26 -13.95
C ASP A 236 -8.82 8.06 -13.59
N GLU A 237 -7.77 7.95 -14.40
CA GLU A 237 -6.49 8.66 -14.23
C GLU A 237 -6.67 10.17 -14.15
N GLN A 238 -7.69 10.72 -14.82
CA GLN A 238 -7.94 12.15 -14.91
C GLN A 238 -9.00 12.64 -13.91
N TYR A 239 -9.51 11.76 -13.03
CA TYR A 239 -10.64 12.09 -12.17
C TYR A 239 -10.36 13.28 -11.25
N TYR A 240 -9.16 13.38 -10.66
CA TYR A 240 -8.81 14.45 -9.72
C TYR A 240 -8.89 15.86 -10.33
N LYS A 241 -8.76 15.99 -11.65
CA LYS A 241 -8.93 17.29 -12.35
C LYS A 241 -10.37 17.80 -12.36
N LYS A 242 -11.34 16.92 -12.12
CA LYS A 242 -12.79 17.20 -12.16
C LYS A 242 -13.54 16.70 -10.93
N SER A 243 -12.80 16.24 -9.91
CA SER A 243 -13.39 15.74 -8.66
C SER A 243 -14.26 16.82 -8.00
N PRO A 244 -15.50 16.52 -7.60
CA PRO A 244 -16.33 17.48 -6.88
C PRO A 244 -15.76 17.74 -5.48
N PHE A 245 -15.96 18.96 -4.99
CA PHE A 245 -15.52 19.34 -3.65
C PHE A 245 -16.17 18.53 -2.53
N ARG A 246 -17.44 18.13 -2.67
CA ARG A 246 -18.18 17.44 -1.62
C ARG A 246 -18.42 15.98 -1.96
N ASP A 247 -18.05 15.10 -1.01
CA ASP A 247 -18.34 13.66 -1.02
C ASP A 247 -18.11 13.02 -2.40
N PRO A 248 -16.90 13.14 -3.03
CA PRO A 248 -16.62 12.53 -4.33
C PRO A 248 -16.79 11.01 -4.28
N GLN A 249 -17.36 10.43 -5.36
CA GLN A 249 -17.69 9.00 -5.46
C GLN A 249 -16.94 8.31 -6.62
N GLY A 250 -15.93 8.96 -7.17
CA GLY A 250 -15.28 8.46 -8.38
C GLY A 250 -16.12 8.66 -9.65
N PRO A 251 -15.61 8.25 -10.80
CA PRO A 251 -16.35 8.28 -12.06
C PRO A 251 -17.42 7.18 -12.10
N GLU A 252 -18.50 7.44 -12.80
CA GLU A 252 -19.50 6.43 -13.10
C GLU A 252 -18.98 5.43 -14.14
N ASN A 253 -19.28 4.14 -13.95
CA ASN A 253 -19.18 3.08 -14.97
C ASN A 253 -17.79 2.90 -15.62
N ALA A 254 -16.69 2.94 -14.84
CA ALA A 254 -15.39 2.49 -15.34
C ALA A 254 -15.15 1.00 -15.03
N ASP A 255 -14.45 0.33 -15.93
CA ASP A 255 -14.11 -1.10 -15.84
C ASP A 255 -13.13 -1.45 -14.71
N LEU A 256 -12.38 -0.45 -14.24
CA LEU A 256 -11.38 -0.59 -13.21
C LEU A 256 -11.89 -0.01 -11.90
N LYS A 257 -11.54 -0.66 -10.81
CA LYS A 257 -11.77 -0.19 -9.43
C LYS A 257 -10.48 0.28 -8.82
N VAL A 258 -10.58 1.28 -7.95
CA VAL A 258 -9.43 1.82 -7.22
C VAL A 258 -9.02 0.87 -6.09
N VAL A 259 -7.70 0.75 -5.90
CA VAL A 259 -7.06 0.05 -4.78
C VAL A 259 -6.08 1.00 -4.12
N ARG A 260 -5.98 0.98 -2.80
CA ARG A 260 -5.21 1.95 -2.00
C ARG A 260 -4.30 1.26 -0.99
N GLY A 261 -3.26 1.98 -0.50
CA GLY A 261 -2.45 1.61 0.65
C GLY A 261 -1.12 0.93 0.33
N GLY A 262 -0.99 0.30 -0.83
CA GLY A 262 0.15 -0.58 -1.11
C GLY A 262 0.08 -1.87 -0.27
N SER A 263 1.08 -2.72 -0.37
CA SER A 263 1.07 -4.03 0.26
C SER A 263 2.45 -4.49 0.71
N TRP A 264 2.51 -5.65 1.37
CA TRP A 264 3.74 -6.34 1.74
C TRP A 264 4.70 -6.65 0.56
N ARG A 265 4.24 -6.51 -0.68
CA ARG A 265 5.03 -6.69 -1.93
C ARG A 265 5.46 -5.39 -2.57
N GLU A 266 4.97 -4.26 -2.08
CA GLU A 266 5.23 -2.97 -2.68
C GLU A 266 6.35 -2.25 -1.95
N THR A 267 7.10 -1.44 -2.69
CA THR A 267 8.09 -0.56 -2.09
C THR A 267 7.44 0.58 -1.30
N GLU A 268 8.20 1.22 -0.42
CA GLU A 268 7.77 2.41 0.32
C GLU A 268 7.14 3.48 -0.58
N HIS A 269 7.67 3.66 -1.81
CA HIS A 269 7.13 4.61 -2.77
C HIS A 269 5.67 4.30 -3.15
N ASN A 270 5.34 3.03 -3.29
CA ASN A 270 4.01 2.57 -3.66
C ASN A 270 3.04 2.46 -2.46
N ALA A 271 3.55 2.58 -1.24
CA ALA A 271 2.75 2.55 -0.02
C ALA A 271 2.37 3.95 0.52
N ARG A 272 2.60 5.02 -0.28
CA ARG A 272 2.16 6.39 0.07
C ARG A 272 0.64 6.47 0.13
N LEU A 273 0.13 7.31 1.03
CA LEU A 273 -1.32 7.53 1.21
C LEU A 273 -2.01 8.13 -0.02
N SER A 274 -1.29 8.84 -0.88
CA SER A 274 -1.81 9.38 -2.14
C SER A 274 -1.75 8.39 -3.30
N LYS A 275 -0.94 7.30 -3.19
CA LYS A 275 -0.76 6.33 -4.28
C LYS A 275 -2.09 5.67 -4.67
N ARG A 276 -2.34 5.65 -5.96
CA ARG A 276 -3.51 5.04 -6.58
C ARG A 276 -3.11 3.82 -7.38
N PHE A 277 -3.86 2.73 -7.23
CA PHE A 277 -3.78 1.56 -8.09
C PHE A 277 -5.12 1.30 -8.73
N ALA A 278 -5.13 0.56 -9.81
CA ALA A 278 -6.34 0.18 -10.51
C ALA A 278 -6.33 -1.30 -10.87
N ALA A 279 -7.44 -1.97 -10.63
CA ALA A 279 -7.62 -3.37 -11.01
C ALA A 279 -9.06 -3.65 -11.48
N LYS A 280 -9.24 -4.68 -12.30
CA LYS A 280 -10.56 -5.16 -12.69
C LYS A 280 -11.35 -5.64 -11.47
N HIS A 281 -12.64 -5.31 -11.36
CA HIS A 281 -13.48 -5.66 -10.21
C HIS A 281 -13.48 -7.17 -9.88
N TRP A 282 -13.31 -8.04 -10.86
CA TRP A 282 -13.26 -9.50 -10.71
C TRP A 282 -11.86 -10.07 -10.42
N ARG A 283 -10.81 -9.23 -10.52
CA ARG A 283 -9.44 -9.67 -10.25
C ARG A 283 -9.27 -10.01 -8.77
N THR A 284 -8.56 -11.10 -8.52
CA THR A 284 -8.05 -11.48 -7.21
C THR A 284 -6.53 -11.37 -7.20
N ASP A 285 -5.96 -10.89 -6.11
CA ASP A 285 -4.52 -10.76 -5.94
C ASP A 285 -4.15 -11.02 -4.47
N VAL A 286 -3.03 -11.69 -4.24
CA VAL A 286 -2.54 -12.00 -2.88
C VAL A 286 -2.10 -10.76 -2.09
N THR A 287 -2.12 -9.63 -2.74
CA THR A 287 -1.76 -8.33 -2.16
C THR A 287 -2.97 -7.44 -1.85
N ILE A 288 -4.19 -7.86 -2.20
CA ILE A 288 -5.38 -7.02 -2.06
C ILE A 288 -6.38 -7.63 -1.08
N GLY A 289 -6.80 -6.83 -0.11
CA GLY A 289 -7.71 -7.16 0.97
C GLY A 289 -8.90 -6.21 1.12
N ILE A 290 -9.45 -6.13 2.34
CA ILE A 290 -10.73 -5.50 2.66
C ILE A 290 -10.62 -4.65 3.92
N ARG A 291 -11.19 -3.45 3.86
CA ARG A 291 -11.59 -2.62 5.02
C ARG A 291 -12.97 -2.03 4.73
N CYS A 292 -13.87 -2.03 5.72
CA CYS A 292 -15.22 -1.53 5.53
C CYS A 292 -15.45 -0.17 6.21
N ALA A 293 -16.35 0.61 5.61
CA ALA A 293 -16.85 1.87 6.14
C ALA A 293 -18.34 1.78 6.48
N SER A 294 -18.82 2.73 7.27
CA SER A 294 -20.24 2.91 7.54
C SER A 294 -20.57 4.38 7.72
N ASN A 295 -21.77 4.78 7.32
CA ASN A 295 -22.23 6.15 7.51
C ASN A 295 -22.43 6.43 9.01
N LEU A 296 -22.34 7.71 9.41
CA LEU A 296 -22.93 8.17 10.65
C LEU A 296 -24.45 8.08 10.53
N GLU A 297 -25.11 7.59 11.56
CA GLU A 297 -26.58 7.59 11.67
C GLU A 297 -27.07 9.00 11.99
#